data_6ba326d7ce8c1c3e0f7e7a2031537198
#
_entry.id   6ba326d7ce8c1c3e0f7e7a2031537198
#
_cell.length_a   1.000
_cell.length_b   1.000
_cell.length_c   1.000
_cell.angle_alpha   90.00
_cell.angle_beta   90.00
_cell.angle_gamma   90.00
#
_symmetry.space_group_name_H-M   'P 1'
#
loop_
_entity.id
_entity.type
_entity.pdbx_description
1 polymer ?
#
loop_
_entity_poly.entity_id
_entity_poly.type
_entity_poly.pdbx_seq_one_letter_code
_entity_poly.pdbx_strand_id
1 'polypeptide(L)'
;DGGVTDNVPVKPLYDAGYRNIIICGLNPDSRKKLGEFEGLKAIEIYPSVDLGDLMTGTLDFSADSTKFRYMLGYKDAVRTLKAELLREPAYIANLDHYKAIDIADIETQMRMDRSSSAAKSSMDGINRILTGLGIEN
;
A
#
# COMPACT_ATOMS: atom_id res chain seq x y z
N ASP A 1 -4.45 14.38 -17.26
CA ASP A 1 -3.82 13.48 -16.29
C ASP A 1 -2.68 14.21 -15.58
N GLY A 2 -2.74 14.28 -14.23
CA GLY A 2 -1.71 14.90 -13.39
C GLY A 2 -0.31 14.29 -13.60
N GLY A 3 -0.25 13.01 -13.93
CA GLY A 3 0.99 12.29 -14.21
C GLY A 3 1.81 12.84 -15.37
N VAL A 4 1.16 13.55 -16.27
CA VAL A 4 1.83 14.18 -17.42
C VAL A 4 2.43 15.54 -17.05
N THR A 5 1.84 16.24 -16.08
CA THR A 5 2.22 17.61 -15.72
C THR A 5 2.97 17.68 -14.39
N ASP A 6 2.42 17.10 -13.35
CA ASP A 6 3.02 17.08 -12.01
C ASP A 6 2.38 15.96 -11.16
N ASN A 7 3.13 14.92 -10.89
CA ASN A 7 2.68 13.78 -10.07
C ASN A 7 2.51 14.12 -8.58
N VAL A 8 3.17 15.21 -8.13
CA VAL A 8 3.14 15.64 -6.72
C VAL A 8 2.99 17.16 -6.68
N PRO A 9 1.76 17.69 -6.89
CA PRO A 9 1.51 19.12 -7.02
C PRO A 9 1.58 19.86 -5.68
N VAL A 10 2.77 20.07 -5.15
CA VAL A 10 3.01 20.79 -3.87
C VAL A 10 2.80 22.29 -4.03
N LYS A 11 3.24 22.85 -5.16
CA LYS A 11 3.24 24.31 -5.39
C LYS A 11 1.88 24.98 -5.21
N PRO A 12 0.76 24.44 -5.73
CA PRO A 12 -0.57 25.05 -5.52
C PRO A 12 -0.96 25.17 -4.05
N LEU A 13 -0.64 24.15 -3.24
CA LEU A 13 -0.92 24.17 -1.81
C LEU A 13 -0.04 25.19 -1.08
N TYR A 14 1.23 25.23 -1.45
CA TYR A 14 2.18 26.19 -0.89
C TYR A 14 1.77 27.65 -1.20
N ASP A 15 1.39 27.93 -2.45
CA ASP A 15 0.91 29.24 -2.89
C ASP A 15 -0.41 29.64 -2.17
N ALA A 16 -1.25 28.66 -1.85
CA ALA A 16 -2.47 28.86 -1.06
C ALA A 16 -2.20 29.07 0.45
N GLY A 17 -0.93 29.07 0.89
CA GLY A 17 -0.53 29.36 2.26
C GLY A 17 -0.39 28.13 3.16
N TYR A 18 -0.62 26.90 2.67
CA TYR A 18 -0.42 25.70 3.48
C TYR A 18 1.07 25.45 3.72
N ARG A 19 1.44 25.14 4.96
CA ARG A 19 2.83 24.88 5.38
C ARG A 19 3.03 23.52 6.02
N ASN A 20 1.94 22.82 6.36
CA ASN A 20 1.96 21.45 6.84
C ASN A 20 1.12 20.62 5.89
N ILE A 21 1.74 19.67 5.20
CA ILE A 21 1.10 18.83 4.19
C ILE A 21 1.47 17.36 4.39
N ILE A 22 0.61 16.47 3.89
CA ILE A 22 0.91 15.06 3.76
C ILE A 22 0.95 14.74 2.27
N ILE A 23 2.02 14.12 1.82
CA ILE A 23 2.21 13.67 0.45
C ILE A 23 2.06 12.16 0.42
N CYS A 24 1.11 11.66 -0.37
CA CYS A 24 0.94 10.24 -0.67
C CYS A 24 1.35 10.00 -2.12
N GLY A 25 2.55 9.47 -2.32
CA GLY A 25 3.07 9.19 -3.66
C GLY A 25 2.83 7.74 -4.08
N LEU A 26 2.72 7.51 -5.39
CA LEU A 26 2.51 6.18 -5.97
C LEU A 26 3.84 5.48 -6.32
N ASN A 27 4.90 6.26 -6.52
CA ASN A 27 6.21 5.74 -6.91
C ASN A 27 7.30 6.44 -6.07
N PRO A 28 8.19 5.68 -5.39
CA PRO A 28 9.30 6.24 -4.61
C PRO A 28 10.20 7.19 -5.42
N ASP A 29 10.37 6.90 -6.72
CA ASP A 29 11.23 7.69 -7.61
C ASP A 29 10.62 9.06 -7.99
N SER A 30 9.32 9.25 -7.74
CA SER A 30 8.63 10.52 -7.99
C SER A 30 8.76 11.53 -6.84
N ARG A 31 9.61 11.28 -5.85
CA ARG A 31 9.83 12.21 -4.73
C ARG A 31 10.33 13.56 -5.21
N LYS A 32 9.66 14.62 -4.76
CA LYS A 32 10.06 15.99 -5.05
C LYS A 32 11.13 16.47 -4.08
N LYS A 33 12.00 17.35 -4.59
CA LYS A 33 12.88 18.15 -3.73
C LYS A 33 12.05 19.27 -3.11
N LEU A 34 11.75 19.15 -1.82
CA LEU A 34 10.91 20.12 -1.10
C LEU A 34 11.70 21.34 -0.56
N GLY A 35 13.03 21.34 -0.70
CA GLY A 35 13.88 22.42 -0.19
C GLY A 35 13.67 23.80 -0.82
N GLU A 36 12.96 23.88 -1.95
CA GLU A 36 12.57 25.14 -2.59
C GLU A 36 11.38 25.83 -1.90
N PHE A 37 10.65 25.10 -1.02
CA PHE A 37 9.46 25.60 -0.33
C PHE A 37 9.81 25.99 1.10
N GLU A 38 10.18 27.24 1.32
CA GLU A 38 10.61 27.74 2.62
C GLU A 38 9.52 27.54 3.69
N GLY A 39 9.88 26.99 4.84
CA GLY A 39 8.98 26.73 5.96
C GLY A 39 7.96 25.62 5.75
N LEU A 40 7.99 24.90 4.61
CA LEU A 40 7.13 23.75 4.37
C LEU A 40 7.55 22.56 5.23
N LYS A 41 6.60 21.94 5.90
CA LYS A 41 6.74 20.66 6.61
C LYS A 41 5.87 19.63 5.92
N ALA A 42 6.49 18.57 5.41
CA ALA A 42 5.79 17.50 4.72
C ALA A 42 6.03 16.16 5.40
N ILE A 43 4.97 15.38 5.58
CA ILE A 43 5.06 13.96 5.88
C ILE A 43 4.88 13.24 4.54
N GLU A 44 5.90 12.48 4.15
CA GLU A 44 5.93 11.80 2.85
C GLU A 44 5.68 10.30 3.01
N ILE A 45 4.57 9.82 2.47
CA ILE A 45 4.18 8.41 2.45
C ILE A 45 4.35 7.88 1.04
N TYR A 46 5.29 6.98 0.85
CA TYR A 46 5.57 6.32 -0.42
C TYR A 46 5.58 4.80 -0.25
N PRO A 47 5.25 4.03 -1.28
CA PRO A 47 5.36 2.58 -1.24
C PRO A 47 6.77 2.14 -0.84
N SER A 48 6.87 1.16 0.07
CA SER A 48 8.15 0.60 0.51
C SER A 48 8.74 -0.42 -0.48
N VAL A 49 7.97 -0.82 -1.48
CA VAL A 49 8.40 -1.66 -2.61
C VAL A 49 8.04 -1.00 -3.92
N ASP A 50 8.76 -1.34 -4.97
CA ASP A 50 8.40 -0.96 -6.34
C ASP A 50 7.07 -1.65 -6.71
N LEU A 51 6.08 -0.86 -7.09
CA LEU A 51 4.77 -1.34 -7.53
C LEU A 51 4.71 -1.61 -9.05
N GLY A 52 5.85 -1.55 -9.73
CA GLY A 52 5.96 -1.67 -11.17
C GLY A 52 5.61 -0.39 -11.93
N ASP A 53 5.81 -0.46 -13.24
CA ASP A 53 5.50 0.65 -14.15
C ASP A 53 3.99 0.77 -14.45
N LEU A 54 3.63 1.68 -15.37
CA LEU A 54 2.25 1.91 -15.77
C LEU A 54 1.58 0.63 -16.30
N MET A 55 2.31 -0.20 -17.05
CA MET A 55 1.75 -1.38 -17.71
C MET A 55 1.72 -2.61 -16.79
N THR A 56 2.77 -2.83 -16.02
CA THR A 56 2.94 -4.04 -15.18
C THR A 56 2.44 -3.86 -13.75
N GLY A 57 2.37 -2.62 -13.30
CA GLY A 57 1.99 -2.27 -11.94
C GLY A 57 0.65 -1.53 -11.88
N THR A 58 0.63 -0.26 -12.30
CA THR A 58 -0.50 0.65 -12.06
C THR A 58 -1.82 0.19 -12.69
N LEU A 59 -1.79 -0.51 -13.83
CA LEU A 59 -2.97 -1.03 -14.52
C LEU A 59 -3.35 -2.46 -14.13
N ASP A 60 -2.65 -3.09 -13.21
CA ASP A 60 -3.08 -4.38 -12.66
C ASP A 60 -4.16 -4.18 -11.60
N PHE A 61 -5.42 -4.37 -12.01
CA PHE A 61 -6.62 -4.29 -11.16
C PHE A 61 -7.09 -5.66 -10.67
N SER A 62 -6.24 -6.70 -10.72
CA SER A 62 -6.58 -7.99 -10.12
C SER A 62 -6.90 -7.85 -8.63
N ALA A 63 -7.78 -8.71 -8.13
CA ALA A 63 -8.17 -8.68 -6.72
C ALA A 63 -6.97 -8.84 -5.77
N ASP A 64 -6.02 -9.71 -6.15
CA ASP A 64 -4.80 -9.95 -5.37
C ASP A 64 -3.89 -8.71 -5.36
N SER A 65 -3.65 -8.10 -6.52
CA SER A 65 -2.83 -6.90 -6.64
C SER A 65 -3.45 -5.71 -5.89
N THR A 66 -4.75 -5.52 -6.02
CA THR A 66 -5.48 -4.47 -5.30
C THR A 66 -5.39 -4.68 -3.80
N LYS A 67 -5.57 -5.91 -3.32
CA LYS A 67 -5.47 -6.23 -1.90
C LYS A 67 -4.07 -6.02 -1.36
N PHE A 68 -3.04 -6.49 -2.09
CA PHE A 68 -1.65 -6.29 -1.71
C PHE A 68 -1.33 -4.79 -1.56
N ARG A 69 -1.68 -3.97 -2.55
CA ARG A 69 -1.43 -2.52 -2.53
C ARG A 69 -2.15 -1.82 -1.40
N TYR A 70 -3.41 -2.21 -1.13
CA TYR A 70 -4.16 -1.67 0.00
C TYR A 70 -3.46 -1.95 1.33
N MET A 71 -3.07 -3.20 1.57
CA MET A 71 -2.38 -3.60 2.80
C MET A 71 -1.02 -2.93 2.93
N LEU A 72 -0.26 -2.86 1.85
CA LEU A 72 1.04 -2.20 1.80
C LEU A 72 0.91 -0.71 2.13
N GLY A 73 0.01 0.00 1.45
CA GLY A 73 -0.21 1.43 1.68
C GLY A 73 -0.63 1.73 3.12
N TYR A 74 -1.48 0.89 3.71
CA TYR A 74 -1.83 1.00 5.13
C TYR A 74 -0.60 0.84 6.05
N LYS A 75 0.20 -0.21 5.83
CA LYS A 75 1.41 -0.48 6.62
C LYS A 75 2.45 0.64 6.46
N ASP A 76 2.67 1.11 5.24
CA ASP A 76 3.59 2.21 4.95
C ASP A 76 3.15 3.51 5.62
N ALA A 77 1.87 3.84 5.58
CA ALA A 77 1.33 5.02 6.25
C ALA A 77 1.51 4.93 7.76
N VAL A 78 1.15 3.80 8.38
CA VAL A 78 1.30 3.59 9.84
C VAL A 78 2.75 3.71 10.24
N ARG A 79 3.69 3.10 9.50
CA ARG A 79 5.12 3.14 9.82
C ARG A 79 5.68 4.56 9.71
N THR A 80 5.35 5.27 8.63
CA THR A 80 5.78 6.65 8.42
C THR A 80 5.25 7.58 9.49
N LEU A 81 3.95 7.50 9.80
CA LEU A 81 3.34 8.32 10.83
C LEU A 81 3.92 8.02 12.22
N LYS A 82 4.19 6.76 12.54
CA LYS A 82 4.88 6.40 13.78
C LYS A 82 6.28 7.03 13.87
N ALA A 83 7.07 6.95 12.81
CA ALA A 83 8.40 7.54 12.77
C ALA A 83 8.36 9.05 12.97
N GLU A 84 7.41 9.74 12.31
CA GLU A 84 7.30 11.19 12.36
C GLU A 84 6.69 11.73 13.66
N LEU A 85 5.69 11.03 14.21
CA LEU A 85 4.99 11.50 15.40
C LEU A 85 5.67 11.09 16.69
N LEU A 86 6.13 9.83 16.81
CA LEU A 86 6.77 9.33 18.01
C LEU A 86 8.24 9.73 18.09
N ARG A 87 8.93 9.82 16.96
CA ARG A 87 10.35 10.17 16.84
C ARG A 87 11.27 9.34 17.74
N GLU A 88 10.90 8.07 17.98
CA GLU A 88 11.69 7.16 18.79
C GLU A 88 12.96 6.73 18.03
N PRO A 89 14.17 7.03 18.54
CA PRO A 89 15.41 6.73 17.81
C PRO A 89 15.58 5.25 17.49
N ALA A 90 15.20 4.36 18.41
CA ALA A 90 15.27 2.92 18.21
C ALA A 90 14.31 2.43 17.10
N TYR A 91 13.12 3.03 16.99
CA TYR A 91 12.18 2.72 15.92
C TYR A 91 12.70 3.21 14.56
N ILE A 92 13.19 4.45 14.52
CA ILE A 92 13.75 5.06 13.31
C ILE A 92 14.96 4.26 12.79
N ALA A 93 15.86 3.83 13.68
CA ALA A 93 17.03 3.05 13.32
C ALA A 93 16.71 1.66 12.75
N ASN A 94 15.51 1.14 12.99
CA ASN A 94 15.08 -0.20 12.56
C ASN A 94 13.99 -0.17 11.48
N LEU A 95 13.76 0.96 10.79
CA LEU A 95 12.68 1.10 9.80
C LEU A 95 12.74 0.03 8.70
N ASP A 96 13.92 -0.30 8.18
CA ASP A 96 14.04 -1.31 7.12
C ASP A 96 13.70 -2.72 7.62
N HIS A 97 14.01 -3.03 8.86
CA HIS A 97 13.59 -4.27 9.49
C HIS A 97 12.05 -4.34 9.61
N TYR A 98 11.42 -3.26 10.05
CA TYR A 98 9.95 -3.20 10.13
C TYR A 98 9.28 -3.30 8.75
N LYS A 99 9.87 -2.70 7.70
CA LYS A 99 9.39 -2.88 6.32
C LYS A 99 9.38 -4.36 5.91
N ALA A 100 10.49 -5.07 6.18
CA ALA A 100 10.60 -6.48 5.84
C ALA A 100 9.55 -7.34 6.57
N ILE A 101 9.30 -7.06 7.86
CA ILE A 101 8.23 -7.72 8.63
C ILE A 101 6.86 -7.43 8.02
N ASP A 102 6.57 -6.18 7.70
CA ASP A 102 5.29 -5.77 7.11
C ASP A 102 5.01 -6.49 5.79
N ILE A 103 6.02 -6.62 4.94
CA ILE A 103 5.90 -7.33 3.65
C ILE A 103 5.64 -8.82 3.89
N ALA A 104 6.40 -9.47 4.78
CA ALA A 104 6.22 -10.88 5.12
C ALA A 104 4.83 -11.18 5.71
N ASP A 105 4.30 -10.27 6.53
CA ASP A 105 2.95 -10.35 7.08
C ASP A 105 1.89 -10.29 5.96
N ILE A 106 2.02 -9.35 5.02
CA ILE A 106 1.11 -9.19 3.88
C ILE A 106 1.11 -10.47 3.03
N GLU A 107 2.28 -10.99 2.67
CA GLU A 107 2.42 -12.20 1.88
C GLU A 107 1.81 -13.42 2.58
N THR A 108 1.98 -13.51 3.91
CA THR A 108 1.41 -14.58 4.72
C THR A 108 -0.10 -14.50 4.75
N GLN A 109 -0.67 -13.31 4.96
CA GLN A 109 -2.10 -13.08 4.95
C GLN A 109 -2.72 -13.43 3.60
N MET A 110 -2.08 -13.01 2.50
CA MET A 110 -2.54 -13.33 1.15
C MET A 110 -2.52 -14.84 0.86
N ARG A 111 -1.49 -15.55 1.34
CA ARG A 111 -1.44 -17.04 1.21
C ARG A 111 -2.58 -17.70 1.98
N MET A 112 -2.86 -17.28 3.20
CA MET A 112 -3.97 -17.79 4.02
C MET A 112 -5.32 -17.57 3.33
N ASP A 113 -5.53 -16.37 2.77
CA ASP A 113 -6.78 -16.02 2.09
C ASP A 113 -7.00 -16.87 0.84
N ARG A 114 -5.94 -17.10 0.04
CA ARG A 114 -6.00 -17.99 -1.14
C ARG A 114 -6.34 -19.42 -0.73
N SER A 115 -5.69 -19.94 0.33
CA SER A 115 -5.95 -21.28 0.84
C SER A 115 -7.39 -21.42 1.33
N SER A 116 -7.91 -20.44 2.07
CA SER A 116 -9.29 -20.42 2.54
C SER A 116 -10.29 -20.36 1.39
N SER A 117 -10.02 -19.53 0.37
CA SER A 117 -10.87 -19.42 -0.82
C SER A 117 -10.88 -20.71 -1.64
N ALA A 118 -9.73 -21.37 -1.81
CA ALA A 118 -9.64 -22.67 -2.48
C ALA A 118 -10.39 -23.76 -1.71
N ALA A 119 -10.24 -23.82 -0.38
CA ALA A 119 -10.97 -24.75 0.46
C ALA A 119 -12.50 -24.56 0.36
N LYS A 120 -12.96 -23.30 0.42
CA LYS A 120 -14.38 -22.97 0.25
C LYS A 120 -14.92 -23.39 -1.11
N SER A 121 -14.18 -23.10 -2.20
CA SER A 121 -14.57 -23.50 -3.55
C SER A 121 -14.67 -25.02 -3.69
N SER A 122 -13.75 -25.78 -3.08
CA SER A 122 -13.78 -27.24 -3.07
C SER A 122 -15.00 -27.78 -2.32
N MET A 123 -15.32 -27.21 -1.14
CA MET A 123 -16.50 -27.58 -0.37
C MET A 123 -17.80 -27.28 -1.13
N ASP A 124 -17.89 -26.11 -1.77
CA ASP A 124 -19.05 -25.75 -2.61
C ASP A 124 -19.21 -26.73 -3.80
N GLY A 125 -18.10 -27.16 -4.39
CA GLY A 125 -18.10 -28.21 -5.43
C GLY A 125 -18.63 -29.54 -4.93
N ILE A 126 -18.15 -30.00 -3.77
CA ILE A 126 -18.62 -31.23 -3.12
C ILE A 126 -20.12 -31.15 -2.80
N ASN A 127 -20.55 -30.06 -2.20
CA ASN A 127 -21.96 -29.86 -1.84
C ASN A 127 -22.89 -29.91 -3.08
N ARG A 128 -22.47 -29.31 -4.21
CA ARG A 128 -23.24 -29.40 -5.47
C ARG A 128 -23.38 -30.84 -5.97
N ILE A 129 -22.31 -31.64 -5.86
CA ILE A 129 -22.34 -33.06 -6.24
C ILE A 129 -23.28 -33.83 -5.33
N LEU A 130 -23.20 -33.66 -4.02
CA LEU A 130 -24.06 -34.33 -3.05
C LEU A 130 -25.55 -34.00 -3.27
N THR A 131 -25.85 -32.71 -3.46
CA THR A 131 -27.23 -32.27 -3.79
C THR A 131 -27.71 -32.89 -5.11
N GLY A 132 -26.86 -32.96 -6.13
CA GLY A 132 -27.17 -33.60 -7.43
C GLY A 132 -27.43 -35.11 -7.31
N LEU A 133 -26.88 -35.76 -6.29
CA LEU A 133 -27.11 -37.19 -5.96
C LEU A 133 -28.27 -37.41 -5.01
N GLY A 134 -28.99 -36.34 -4.58
CA GLY A 134 -30.10 -36.46 -3.63
C GLY A 134 -29.67 -36.75 -2.19
N ILE A 135 -28.42 -36.53 -1.85
CA ILE A 135 -27.86 -36.67 -0.51
C ILE A 135 -27.95 -35.28 0.15
N GLU A 136 -29.01 -35.08 0.94
CA GLU A 136 -29.12 -33.88 1.78
C GLU A 136 -28.45 -34.17 3.15
N ASN A 137 -27.71 -33.15 3.67
CA ASN A 137 -27.15 -33.17 5.02
C ASN A 137 -28.18 -32.72 6.03
#